data_6f3e63ed32d0f2a83c12aa9679a10e5c
#
_entry.id   6f3e63ed32d0f2a83c12aa9679a10e5c
#
_cell.length_a   1.000
_cell.length_b   1.000
_cell.length_c   1.000
_cell.angle_alpha   90.00
_cell.angle_beta   90.00
_cell.angle_gamma   90.00
#
_symmetry.space_group_name_H-M   'P 1'
#
loop_
_entity.id
_entity.type
_entity.pdbx_description
1 polymer ?
#
loop_
_entity_poly.entity_id
_entity_poly.type
_entity_poly.pdbx_seq_one_letter_code
_entity_poly.pdbx_strand_id
1 'polypeptide(L)'
;MFITCIACSLFSCKGTATKEEQPTIVKTVKAIETPKETTRSYTFISKPYRVTELSFRVSGPVNTFDVQNGQFFRKGELIASIDDRDYIIRQKRTATTLAQAESEYRRISALYKRDNISAASYEKAQADYEKAKTDYDDATNALNDTKIYAPFDGYVQQTHIEKYSDVKASMPVVTFIDLSKVKVEAYITESMATSFQNKEHKGIDVGEFLLLNISNIRK
;
A
#
# COMPACT_ATOMS: atom_id res chain seq x y z
N MET A 1 117.57 -38.78 -44.71
CA MET A 1 118.17 -37.60 -45.39
C MET A 1 117.09 -36.68 -45.77
N PHE A 2 117.09 -35.50 -45.19
CA PHE A 2 116.36 -34.27 -45.59
C PHE A 2 114.84 -34.28 -45.58
N ILE A 3 114.28 -33.58 -44.66
CA ILE A 3 114.07 -32.13 -44.66
C ILE A 3 112.87 -31.74 -45.48
N THR A 4 111.91 -31.20 -44.96
CA THR A 4 111.41 -29.82 -44.96
C THR A 4 109.88 -29.89 -45.06
N CYS A 5 109.21 -29.43 -44.15
CA CYS A 5 108.87 -28.06 -43.82
C CYS A 5 107.43 -27.61 -44.29
N ILE A 6 106.76 -27.07 -43.38
CA ILE A 6 105.91 -25.86 -43.47
C ILE A 6 104.47 -26.01 -43.90
N ALA A 7 103.70 -25.88 -42.99
CA ALA A 7 102.88 -24.74 -42.61
C ALA A 7 101.73 -24.41 -43.57
N CYS A 8 100.65 -24.29 -43.06
CA CYS A 8 99.61 -23.26 -43.23
C CYS A 8 98.25 -23.88 -43.06
N SER A 9 97.62 -23.44 -42.38
CA SER A 9 96.92 -22.32 -41.77
C SER A 9 95.48 -22.64 -41.52
N LEU A 10 95.20 -22.34 -40.41
CA LEU A 10 93.83 -22.28 -39.81
C LEU A 10 92.87 -21.51 -40.69
N PHE A 11 91.81 -22.12 -41.10
CA PHE A 11 90.53 -21.42 -41.32
C PHE A 11 89.43 -22.18 -40.63
N SER A 12 89.19 -21.74 -39.39
CA SER A 12 88.00 -22.09 -38.62
C SER A 12 86.88 -21.19 -39.13
N CYS A 13 86.05 -21.68 -40.01
CA CYS A 13 84.73 -21.10 -40.27
C CYS A 13 83.76 -21.65 -39.27
N LYS A 14 83.49 -20.83 -38.26
CA LYS A 14 82.40 -21.02 -37.31
C LYS A 14 81.11 -20.69 -38.07
N GLY A 15 80.51 -21.71 -38.71
CA GLY A 15 79.15 -21.60 -39.26
C GLY A 15 78.20 -21.46 -38.10
N THR A 16 77.73 -20.26 -37.88
CA THR A 16 76.58 -20.02 -37.00
C THR A 16 75.38 -20.64 -37.71
N ALA A 17 74.99 -21.82 -37.28
CA ALA A 17 73.69 -22.39 -37.66
C ALA A 17 72.63 -21.49 -37.14
N THR A 18 72.08 -20.64 -37.97
CA THR A 18 70.86 -19.94 -37.70
C THR A 18 69.77 -21.00 -37.60
N LYS A 19 69.39 -21.32 -36.38
CA LYS A 19 68.23 -22.18 -36.10
C LYS A 19 66.99 -21.46 -36.64
N GLU A 20 66.57 -21.91 -37.81
CA GLU A 20 65.29 -21.45 -38.38
C GLU A 20 64.18 -21.81 -37.36
N GLU A 21 63.70 -20.79 -36.64
CA GLU A 21 62.54 -20.95 -35.76
C GLU A 21 61.34 -21.27 -36.66
N GLN A 22 60.95 -22.52 -36.65
CA GLN A 22 59.73 -22.92 -37.31
C GLN A 22 58.55 -22.20 -36.64
N PRO A 23 57.76 -21.48 -37.43
CA PRO A 23 56.60 -20.80 -36.86
C PRO A 23 55.67 -21.82 -36.16
N THR A 24 55.55 -21.68 -34.88
CA THR A 24 54.61 -22.49 -34.11
C THR A 24 53.21 -22.09 -34.54
N ILE A 25 52.50 -22.99 -35.21
CA ILE A 25 51.09 -22.78 -35.58
C ILE A 25 50.28 -22.80 -34.32
N VAL A 26 49.94 -21.63 -33.76
CA VAL A 26 49.02 -21.48 -32.65
C VAL A 26 47.61 -21.32 -33.21
N LYS A 27 46.72 -22.19 -32.82
CA LYS A 27 45.30 -22.10 -33.13
C LYS A 27 44.71 -21.03 -32.25
N THR A 28 44.55 -19.81 -32.75
CA THR A 28 43.86 -18.73 -32.02
C THR A 28 42.37 -18.89 -32.19
N VAL A 29 41.66 -19.05 -31.09
CA VAL A 29 40.21 -18.95 -31.04
C VAL A 29 39.86 -17.52 -30.63
N LYS A 30 39.08 -16.82 -31.47
CA LYS A 30 38.56 -15.50 -31.13
C LYS A 30 37.63 -15.66 -29.94
N ALA A 31 37.93 -15.00 -28.83
CA ALA A 31 37.04 -14.96 -27.69
C ALA A 31 35.74 -14.29 -28.12
N ILE A 32 34.68 -15.04 -28.12
CA ILE A 32 33.33 -14.52 -28.32
C ILE A 32 32.87 -14.05 -26.94
N GLU A 33 32.60 -12.75 -26.81
CA GLU A 33 31.91 -12.23 -25.63
C GLU A 33 30.52 -12.85 -25.61
N THR A 34 30.36 -13.89 -24.82
CA THR A 34 29.02 -14.41 -24.49
C THR A 34 28.43 -13.45 -23.48
N PRO A 35 27.33 -12.75 -23.80
CA PRO A 35 26.66 -11.94 -22.81
C PRO A 35 26.32 -12.85 -21.63
N LYS A 36 27.00 -12.67 -20.52
CA LYS A 36 26.74 -13.42 -19.31
C LYS A 36 25.46 -12.86 -18.71
N GLU A 37 24.32 -13.29 -19.24
CA GLU A 37 23.03 -13.06 -18.56
C GLU A 37 23.08 -13.79 -17.23
N THR A 38 23.45 -13.04 -16.20
CA THR A 38 23.43 -13.56 -14.84
C THR A 38 22.00 -13.45 -14.34
N THR A 39 21.18 -14.42 -14.65
CA THR A 39 19.85 -14.55 -14.05
C THR A 39 20.00 -14.88 -12.57
N ARG A 40 19.53 -14.00 -11.73
CA ARG A 40 19.49 -14.21 -10.28
C ARG A 40 18.05 -14.31 -9.83
N SER A 41 17.72 -15.34 -9.08
CA SER A 41 16.42 -15.52 -8.47
C SER A 41 16.40 -14.92 -7.07
N TYR A 42 15.38 -14.16 -6.76
CA TYR A 42 15.17 -13.53 -5.47
C TYR A 42 13.83 -13.98 -4.89
N THR A 43 13.84 -14.23 -3.59
CA THR A 43 12.60 -14.44 -2.85
C THR A 43 12.03 -13.11 -2.45
N PHE A 44 10.75 -12.91 -2.67
CA PHE A 44 10.02 -11.72 -2.28
C PHE A 44 8.74 -12.09 -1.52
N ILE A 45 8.27 -11.14 -0.70
CA ILE A 45 7.00 -11.25 0.00
C ILE A 45 6.00 -10.33 -0.68
N SER A 46 4.88 -10.89 -1.09
CA SER A 46 3.76 -10.14 -1.66
C SER A 46 2.78 -9.77 -0.55
N LYS A 47 2.44 -8.48 -0.48
CA LYS A 47 1.46 -7.95 0.49
C LYS A 47 0.35 -7.20 -0.25
N PRO A 48 -0.87 -7.15 0.31
CA PRO A 48 -1.93 -6.31 -0.23
C PRO A 48 -1.52 -4.84 -0.29
N TYR A 49 -2.08 -4.09 -1.22
CA TYR A 49 -1.81 -2.64 -1.33
C TYR A 49 -2.23 -1.88 -0.09
N ARG A 50 -3.40 -2.21 0.45
CA ARG A 50 -3.94 -1.69 1.72
C ARG A 50 -4.53 -2.81 2.55
N VAL A 51 -4.35 -2.68 3.85
CA VAL A 51 -5.02 -3.50 4.86
C VAL A 51 -5.67 -2.54 5.84
N THR A 52 -6.95 -2.69 6.10
CA THR A 52 -7.71 -1.83 7.00
C THR A 52 -8.58 -2.69 7.90
N GLU A 53 -8.48 -2.49 9.19
CA GLU A 53 -9.41 -3.07 10.15
C GLU A 53 -10.65 -2.17 10.26
N LEU A 54 -11.81 -2.71 9.92
CA LEU A 54 -13.07 -2.02 10.02
C LEU A 54 -13.69 -2.31 11.37
N SER A 55 -14.14 -1.28 12.06
CA SER A 55 -14.77 -1.35 13.38
C SER A 55 -15.97 -0.41 13.47
N PHE A 56 -16.92 -0.71 14.33
CA PHE A 56 -17.96 0.24 14.68
C PHE A 56 -17.41 1.33 15.59
N ARG A 57 -17.92 2.53 15.44
CA ARG A 57 -17.61 3.65 16.36
C ARG A 57 -18.52 3.69 17.58
N VAL A 58 -19.60 2.93 17.54
CA VAL A 58 -20.61 2.83 18.59
C VAL A 58 -20.78 1.37 18.98
N SER A 59 -21.32 1.11 20.16
CA SER A 59 -21.50 -0.24 20.71
C SER A 59 -22.91 -0.74 20.49
N GLY A 60 -23.11 -2.05 20.39
CA GLY A 60 -24.43 -2.67 20.33
C GLY A 60 -24.41 -4.08 19.76
N PRO A 61 -25.55 -4.78 19.79
CA PRO A 61 -25.68 -6.11 19.20
C PRO A 61 -25.67 -6.03 17.67
N VAL A 62 -24.93 -6.94 17.05
CA VAL A 62 -24.84 -7.03 15.58
C VAL A 62 -26.14 -7.60 15.03
N ASN A 63 -26.79 -6.86 14.15
CA ASN A 63 -28.05 -7.26 13.50
C ASN A 63 -27.81 -7.90 12.13
N THR A 64 -26.96 -7.29 11.31
CA THR A 64 -26.64 -7.79 9.96
C THR A 64 -25.15 -8.03 9.84
N PHE A 65 -24.79 -9.29 9.60
CA PHE A 65 -23.42 -9.71 9.32
C PHE A 65 -23.45 -11.04 8.55
N ASP A 66 -23.53 -10.95 7.23
CA ASP A 66 -23.53 -12.11 6.33
C ASP A 66 -22.28 -12.06 5.45
N VAL A 67 -21.10 -11.96 6.10
CA VAL A 67 -19.81 -11.74 5.48
C VAL A 67 -18.95 -12.98 5.57
N GLN A 68 -18.32 -13.37 4.45
CA GLN A 68 -17.40 -14.49 4.38
C GLN A 68 -15.99 -14.05 4.02
N ASN A 69 -14.99 -14.79 4.49
CA ASN A 69 -13.61 -14.59 4.08
C ASN A 69 -13.47 -14.77 2.57
N GLY A 70 -12.77 -13.85 1.91
CA GLY A 70 -12.62 -13.83 0.45
C GLY A 70 -13.76 -13.15 -0.30
N GLN A 71 -14.82 -12.71 0.37
CA GLN A 71 -15.92 -12.00 -0.27
C GLN A 71 -15.50 -10.61 -0.75
N PHE A 72 -15.93 -10.25 -1.97
CA PHE A 72 -15.67 -8.94 -2.56
C PHE A 72 -16.79 -7.96 -2.23
N PHE A 73 -16.42 -6.71 -1.91
CA PHE A 73 -17.33 -5.58 -1.73
C PHE A 73 -16.86 -4.38 -2.55
N ARG A 74 -17.82 -3.66 -3.11
CA ARG A 74 -17.56 -2.37 -3.76
C ARG A 74 -17.57 -1.26 -2.73
N LYS A 75 -16.86 -0.18 -3.03
CA LYS A 75 -16.87 1.03 -2.22
C LYS A 75 -18.30 1.50 -1.95
N GLY A 76 -18.61 1.75 -0.66
CA GLY A 76 -19.93 2.19 -0.22
C GLY A 76 -20.95 1.07 0.00
N GLU A 77 -20.60 -0.18 -0.24
CA GLU A 77 -21.46 -1.33 0.03
C GLU A 77 -21.48 -1.66 1.53
N LEU A 78 -22.64 -2.03 2.05
CA LEU A 78 -22.82 -2.33 3.47
C LEU A 78 -22.17 -3.67 3.81
N ILE A 79 -21.28 -3.65 4.79
CA ILE A 79 -20.59 -4.86 5.30
C ILE A 79 -21.28 -5.39 6.55
N ALA A 80 -21.60 -4.50 7.50
CA ALA A 80 -22.16 -4.89 8.78
C ALA A 80 -23.06 -3.79 9.34
N SER A 81 -24.05 -4.16 10.15
CA SER A 81 -24.82 -3.20 10.94
C SER A 81 -25.13 -3.75 12.34
N ILE A 82 -25.13 -2.87 13.31
CA ILE A 82 -25.67 -3.13 14.66
C ILE A 82 -27.14 -2.71 14.72
N ASP A 83 -27.83 -3.12 15.78
CA ASP A 83 -29.21 -2.69 16.05
C ASP A 83 -29.26 -1.17 16.25
N ASP A 84 -29.96 -0.48 15.39
CA ASP A 84 -29.99 0.98 15.33
C ASP A 84 -31.23 1.59 16.00
N ARG A 85 -32.12 0.78 16.60
CA ARG A 85 -33.39 1.25 17.17
C ARG A 85 -33.23 2.36 18.23
N ASP A 86 -32.30 2.20 19.14
CA ASP A 86 -32.07 3.19 20.22
C ASP A 86 -31.42 4.46 19.63
N TYR A 87 -30.57 4.34 18.62
CA TYR A 87 -29.97 5.46 17.91
C TYR A 87 -31.01 6.27 17.14
N ILE A 88 -31.94 5.60 16.47
CA ILE A 88 -33.09 6.25 15.80
C ILE A 88 -33.94 7.03 16.77
N ILE A 89 -34.29 6.44 17.95
CA ILE A 89 -35.05 7.11 18.98
C ILE A 89 -34.32 8.34 19.52
N ARG A 90 -33.00 8.21 19.77
CA ARG A 90 -32.15 9.32 20.22
C ARG A 90 -32.13 10.46 19.21
N GLN A 91 -31.92 10.15 17.93
CA GLN A 91 -31.91 11.14 16.85
C GLN A 91 -33.26 11.87 16.74
N LYS A 92 -34.40 11.14 16.78
CA LYS A 92 -35.73 11.75 16.73
C LYS A 92 -35.98 12.69 17.91
N ARG A 93 -35.54 12.31 19.13
CA ARG A 93 -35.67 13.14 20.34
C ARG A 93 -34.86 14.44 20.16
N THR A 94 -33.61 14.35 19.75
CA THR A 94 -32.77 15.55 19.56
C THR A 94 -33.27 16.41 18.39
N ALA A 95 -33.82 15.82 17.33
CA ALA A 95 -34.48 16.57 16.24
C ALA A 95 -35.65 17.42 16.73
N THR A 96 -36.48 16.86 17.64
CA THR A 96 -37.60 17.60 18.23
C THR A 96 -37.11 18.77 19.11
N THR A 97 -36.07 18.55 19.91
CA THR A 97 -35.44 19.59 20.72
C THR A 97 -34.85 20.70 19.87
N LEU A 98 -34.16 20.32 18.76
CA LEU A 98 -33.60 21.28 17.78
C LEU A 98 -34.72 22.13 17.16
N ALA A 99 -35.82 21.52 16.71
CA ALA A 99 -36.94 22.23 16.11
C ALA A 99 -37.57 23.24 17.09
N GLN A 100 -37.70 22.88 18.37
CA GLN A 100 -38.17 23.77 19.41
C GLN A 100 -37.20 24.94 19.62
N ALA A 101 -35.91 24.69 19.80
CA ALA A 101 -34.90 25.72 20.02
C ALA A 101 -34.76 26.66 18.81
N GLU A 102 -34.86 26.14 17.60
CA GLU A 102 -34.82 26.92 16.34
C GLU A 102 -36.03 27.86 16.27
N SER A 103 -37.24 27.37 16.59
CA SER A 103 -38.44 28.19 16.61
C SER A 103 -38.33 29.33 17.61
N GLU A 104 -37.82 29.03 18.82
CA GLU A 104 -37.58 30.03 19.85
C GLU A 104 -36.55 31.08 19.43
N TYR A 105 -35.43 30.62 18.93
CA TYR A 105 -34.36 31.52 18.40
C TYR A 105 -34.88 32.44 17.31
N ARG A 106 -35.66 31.94 16.34
CA ARG A 106 -36.27 32.75 15.28
C ARG A 106 -37.18 33.81 15.85
N ARG A 107 -38.01 33.48 16.84
CA ARG A 107 -38.91 34.41 17.51
C ARG A 107 -38.15 35.50 18.26
N ILE A 108 -37.16 35.09 19.06
CA ILE A 108 -36.33 36.03 19.85
C ILE A 108 -35.50 36.93 18.92
N SER A 109 -34.94 36.39 17.88
CA SER A 109 -34.17 37.15 16.86
C SER A 109 -35.05 38.21 16.18
N ALA A 110 -36.29 37.90 15.85
CA ALA A 110 -37.24 38.88 15.29
C ALA A 110 -37.60 40.00 16.26
N LEU A 111 -37.72 39.72 17.55
CA LEU A 111 -37.97 40.73 18.59
C LEU A 111 -36.73 41.60 18.86
N TYR A 112 -35.54 40.99 18.86
CA TYR A 112 -34.27 41.70 19.03
C TYR A 112 -34.02 42.72 17.93
N LYS A 113 -34.30 42.37 16.66
CA LYS A 113 -34.21 43.29 15.51
C LYS A 113 -35.14 44.51 15.60
N ARG A 114 -36.14 44.46 16.51
CA ARG A 114 -37.07 45.56 16.74
C ARG A 114 -36.81 46.27 18.07
N ASP A 115 -35.64 46.03 18.70
CA ASP A 115 -35.25 46.56 20.00
C ASP A 115 -36.25 46.22 21.16
N ASN A 116 -37.01 45.14 21.01
CA ASN A 116 -38.03 44.74 22.00
C ASN A 116 -37.55 43.75 23.02
N ILE A 117 -36.25 43.37 23.00
CA ILE A 117 -35.69 42.36 23.92
C ILE A 117 -34.21 42.69 24.17
N SER A 118 -33.68 42.22 25.32
CA SER A 118 -32.30 42.45 25.70
C SER A 118 -31.35 41.61 24.87
N ALA A 119 -30.10 42.08 24.67
CA ALA A 119 -29.03 41.31 24.04
C ALA A 119 -28.75 39.98 24.74
N ALA A 120 -28.78 39.99 26.06
CA ALA A 120 -28.61 38.74 26.89
C ALA A 120 -29.64 37.65 26.57
N SER A 121 -30.92 38.08 26.31
CA SER A 121 -31.98 37.10 25.96
C SER A 121 -31.76 36.56 24.52
N TYR A 122 -31.30 37.38 23.64
CA TYR A 122 -30.93 36.94 22.27
C TYR A 122 -29.79 35.99 22.27
N GLU A 123 -28.68 36.33 22.96
CA GLU A 123 -27.47 35.47 23.07
C GLU A 123 -27.81 34.12 23.73
N LYS A 124 -28.66 34.13 24.75
CA LYS A 124 -29.14 32.88 25.37
C LYS A 124 -29.90 32.01 24.38
N ALA A 125 -30.86 32.56 23.63
CA ALA A 125 -31.65 31.80 22.68
C ALA A 125 -30.77 31.26 21.53
N GLN A 126 -29.74 32.02 21.12
CA GLN A 126 -28.77 31.59 20.16
C GLN A 126 -27.93 30.43 20.68
N ALA A 127 -27.42 30.50 21.91
CA ALA A 127 -26.63 29.45 22.53
C ALA A 127 -27.44 28.16 22.70
N ASP A 128 -28.72 28.27 23.11
CA ASP A 128 -29.63 27.15 23.26
C ASP A 128 -29.91 26.45 21.91
N TYR A 129 -30.05 27.22 20.83
CA TYR A 129 -30.20 26.71 19.47
C TYR A 129 -28.93 25.99 18.99
N GLU A 130 -27.74 26.59 19.13
CA GLU A 130 -26.48 25.98 18.73
C GLU A 130 -26.19 24.69 19.49
N LYS A 131 -26.50 24.66 20.80
CA LYS A 131 -26.41 23.45 21.62
C LYS A 131 -27.31 22.35 21.07
N ALA A 132 -28.60 22.66 20.85
CA ALA A 132 -29.58 21.68 20.36
C ALA A 132 -29.18 21.15 18.98
N LYS A 133 -28.57 21.97 18.12
CA LYS A 133 -28.05 21.62 16.82
C LYS A 133 -26.88 20.62 16.95
N THR A 134 -25.93 20.91 17.83
CA THR A 134 -24.78 20.03 18.09
C THR A 134 -25.24 18.67 18.64
N ASP A 135 -26.21 18.66 19.57
CA ASP A 135 -26.79 17.43 20.13
C ASP A 135 -27.48 16.58 19.04
N TYR A 136 -28.15 17.21 18.08
CA TYR A 136 -28.77 16.53 16.95
C TYR A 136 -27.73 15.98 15.97
N ASP A 137 -26.69 16.74 15.66
CA ASP A 137 -25.60 16.32 14.77
C ASP A 137 -24.85 15.12 15.38
N ASP A 138 -24.59 15.14 16.70
CA ASP A 138 -23.98 14.03 17.42
C ASP A 138 -24.85 12.76 17.36
N ALA A 139 -26.16 12.89 17.60
CA ALA A 139 -27.09 11.76 17.51
C ALA A 139 -27.21 11.20 16.08
N THR A 140 -27.11 12.07 15.07
CA THR A 140 -27.13 11.67 13.66
C THR A 140 -25.84 10.94 13.26
N ASN A 141 -24.70 11.43 13.72
CA ASN A 141 -23.42 10.76 13.52
C ASN A 141 -23.40 9.39 14.19
N ALA A 142 -23.87 9.30 15.44
CA ALA A 142 -23.97 8.03 16.16
C ALA A 142 -24.89 7.01 15.44
N LEU A 143 -25.98 7.46 14.83
CA LEU A 143 -26.85 6.61 14.00
C LEU A 143 -26.16 6.15 12.72
N ASN A 144 -25.41 7.02 12.06
CA ASN A 144 -24.64 6.65 10.87
C ASN A 144 -23.54 5.63 11.21
N ASP A 145 -22.91 5.80 12.37
CA ASP A 145 -21.84 4.94 12.88
C ASP A 145 -22.33 3.52 13.31
N THR A 146 -23.64 3.27 13.28
CA THR A 146 -24.23 1.92 13.45
C THR A 146 -23.98 1.01 12.23
N LYS A 147 -23.46 1.55 11.13
CA LYS A 147 -23.27 0.83 9.87
C LYS A 147 -21.82 0.93 9.42
N ILE A 148 -21.26 -0.20 8.98
CA ILE A 148 -19.93 -0.25 8.38
C ILE A 148 -20.10 -0.44 6.89
N TYR A 149 -19.51 0.49 6.12
CA TYR A 149 -19.47 0.43 4.67
C TYR A 149 -18.04 0.20 4.19
N ALA A 150 -17.89 -0.46 3.03
CA ALA A 150 -16.60 -0.65 2.39
C ALA A 150 -15.98 0.71 2.00
N PRO A 151 -14.76 1.05 2.50
CA PRO A 151 -14.12 2.34 2.21
C PRO A 151 -13.54 2.42 0.79
N PHE A 152 -13.29 1.28 0.16
CA PHE A 152 -12.78 1.09 -1.20
C PHE A 152 -13.23 -0.26 -1.73
N ASP A 153 -13.02 -0.51 -3.03
CA ASP A 153 -13.26 -1.83 -3.63
C ASP A 153 -12.23 -2.82 -3.11
N GLY A 154 -12.67 -3.96 -2.55
CA GLY A 154 -11.74 -4.87 -1.91
C GLY A 154 -12.36 -6.17 -1.44
N TYR A 155 -11.57 -6.94 -0.71
CA TYR A 155 -11.93 -8.26 -0.23
C TYR A 155 -11.85 -8.33 1.29
N VAL A 156 -12.70 -9.16 1.86
CA VAL A 156 -12.62 -9.54 3.26
C VAL A 156 -11.49 -10.55 3.45
N GLN A 157 -10.47 -10.18 4.20
CA GLN A 157 -9.40 -11.09 4.54
C GLN A 157 -9.79 -12.01 5.69
N GLN A 158 -10.37 -11.43 6.74
CA GLN A 158 -10.74 -12.15 7.95
C GLN A 158 -11.92 -11.45 8.64
N THR A 159 -12.82 -12.25 9.19
CA THR A 159 -13.90 -11.80 10.10
C THR A 159 -13.49 -12.06 11.53
N HIS A 160 -13.80 -11.12 12.44
CA HIS A 160 -13.43 -11.17 13.86
C HIS A 160 -14.63 -11.35 14.79
N ILE A 161 -15.83 -11.24 14.24
CA ILE A 161 -17.08 -11.34 14.99
C ILE A 161 -18.05 -12.31 14.30
N GLU A 162 -19.10 -12.68 15.00
CA GLU A 162 -20.21 -13.44 14.48
C GLU A 162 -21.51 -12.61 14.52
N LYS A 163 -22.49 -13.02 13.72
CA LYS A 163 -23.82 -12.43 13.72
C LYS A 163 -24.45 -12.58 15.12
N TYR A 164 -25.15 -11.55 15.58
CA TYR A 164 -25.79 -11.46 16.90
C TYR A 164 -24.83 -11.34 18.10
N SER A 165 -23.54 -11.18 17.88
CA SER A 165 -22.60 -10.87 18.95
C SER A 165 -22.72 -9.41 19.39
N ASP A 166 -22.40 -9.12 20.65
CA ASP A 166 -22.27 -7.75 21.13
C ASP A 166 -20.88 -7.20 20.82
N VAL A 167 -20.86 -6.03 20.19
CA VAL A 167 -19.60 -5.34 19.85
C VAL A 167 -19.45 -4.05 20.64
N LYS A 168 -18.20 -3.75 20.98
CA LYS A 168 -17.81 -2.48 21.60
C LYS A 168 -17.27 -1.53 20.54
N ALA A 169 -17.37 -0.24 20.79
CA ALA A 169 -16.74 0.77 19.94
C ALA A 169 -15.24 0.48 19.75
N SER A 170 -14.74 0.66 18.53
CA SER A 170 -13.35 0.43 18.13
C SER A 170 -12.86 -1.04 18.16
N MET A 171 -13.75 -2.00 18.41
CA MET A 171 -13.41 -3.42 18.31
C MET A 171 -13.35 -3.83 16.82
N PRO A 172 -12.27 -4.47 16.35
CA PRO A 172 -12.17 -4.94 14.97
C PRO A 172 -13.31 -5.92 14.63
N VAL A 173 -13.98 -5.68 13.51
CA VAL A 173 -15.08 -6.50 12.98
C VAL A 173 -14.60 -7.32 11.78
N VAL A 174 -13.91 -6.67 10.86
CA VAL A 174 -13.43 -7.25 9.62
C VAL A 174 -12.07 -6.67 9.28
N THR A 175 -11.14 -7.52 8.89
CA THR A 175 -9.92 -7.10 8.16
C THR A 175 -10.23 -7.04 6.68
N PHE A 176 -10.15 -5.85 6.10
CA PHE A 176 -10.49 -5.56 4.70
C PHE A 176 -9.25 -5.18 3.91
N ILE A 177 -9.08 -5.75 2.72
CA ILE A 177 -7.87 -5.61 1.91
C ILE A 177 -8.17 -5.14 0.49
N ASP A 178 -7.26 -4.31 -0.03
CA ASP A 178 -7.25 -3.86 -1.41
C ASP A 178 -6.19 -4.67 -2.18
N LEU A 179 -6.63 -5.44 -3.17
CA LEU A 179 -5.79 -6.25 -4.06
C LEU A 179 -5.68 -5.64 -5.46
N SER A 180 -6.12 -4.40 -5.67
CA SER A 180 -5.97 -3.69 -6.96
C SER A 180 -4.51 -3.55 -7.38
N LYS A 181 -3.63 -3.47 -6.40
CA LYS A 181 -2.17 -3.46 -6.53
C LYS A 181 -1.57 -4.39 -5.47
N VAL A 182 -0.35 -4.82 -5.71
CA VAL A 182 0.41 -5.66 -4.78
C VAL A 182 1.69 -4.94 -4.42
N LYS A 183 2.02 -4.90 -3.13
CA LYS A 183 3.33 -4.46 -2.66
C LYS A 183 4.26 -5.66 -2.65
N VAL A 184 5.41 -5.52 -3.29
CA VAL A 184 6.45 -6.54 -3.26
C VAL A 184 7.60 -6.03 -2.42
N GLU A 185 7.95 -6.77 -1.39
CA GLU A 185 9.11 -6.50 -0.54
C GLU A 185 10.19 -7.52 -0.89
N ALA A 186 11.27 -7.04 -1.49
CA ALA A 186 12.45 -7.85 -1.79
C ALA A 186 13.61 -7.39 -0.90
N TYR A 187 14.27 -8.36 -0.26
CA TYR A 187 15.48 -8.09 0.51
C TYR A 187 16.69 -8.26 -0.40
N ILE A 188 17.41 -7.17 -0.65
CA ILE A 188 18.62 -7.14 -1.46
C ILE A 188 19.84 -6.88 -0.56
N THR A 189 20.99 -7.47 -0.91
CA THR A 189 22.25 -7.22 -0.20
C THR A 189 22.80 -5.83 -0.54
N GLU A 190 23.62 -5.24 0.35
CA GLU A 190 24.23 -3.93 0.16
C GLU A 190 25.06 -3.84 -1.13
N SER A 191 25.79 -4.89 -1.47
CA SER A 191 26.57 -4.99 -2.72
C SER A 191 25.70 -4.88 -3.98
N MET A 192 24.43 -5.23 -3.89
CA MET A 192 23.48 -5.08 -4.99
C MET A 192 22.88 -3.69 -5.03
N ALA A 193 22.56 -3.12 -3.88
CA ALA A 193 22.06 -1.76 -3.82
C ALA A 193 23.04 -0.78 -4.49
N THR A 194 24.33 -0.94 -4.23
CA THR A 194 25.40 -0.16 -4.88
C THR A 194 25.48 -0.38 -6.39
N SER A 195 25.20 -1.58 -6.87
CA SER A 195 25.21 -1.87 -8.32
C SER A 195 24.01 -1.25 -9.05
N PHE A 196 22.89 -1.02 -8.36
CA PHE A 196 21.73 -0.29 -8.90
C PHE A 196 21.94 1.22 -8.93
N GLN A 197 22.68 1.77 -7.95
CA GLN A 197 22.99 3.21 -7.92
C GLN A 197 23.95 3.66 -9.04
N ASN A 198 24.83 2.77 -9.50
CA ASN A 198 25.84 3.08 -10.53
C ASN A 198 25.35 2.89 -11.97
N LYS A 199 24.18 2.33 -12.20
CA LYS A 199 23.55 2.31 -13.53
C LYS A 199 22.60 3.49 -13.61
N GLU A 200 22.99 4.47 -14.44
CA GLU A 200 22.13 5.61 -14.79
C GLU A 200 20.68 5.16 -14.99
N HIS A 201 19.82 5.77 -14.25
CA HIS A 201 18.37 5.74 -14.22
C HIS A 201 17.66 5.27 -15.49
N LYS A 202 17.66 3.99 -15.76
CA LYS A 202 16.49 3.35 -16.33
C LYS A 202 15.68 2.91 -15.11
N GLY A 203 14.69 3.72 -14.76
CA GLY A 203 13.77 3.41 -13.71
C GLY A 203 13.30 1.97 -13.90
N ILE A 204 13.62 1.11 -12.94
CA ILE A 204 12.94 -0.17 -12.83
C ILE A 204 11.56 0.22 -12.41
N ASP A 205 10.65 0.36 -13.38
CA ASP A 205 9.24 0.47 -13.09
C ASP A 205 8.79 -0.89 -12.55
N VAL A 206 8.86 -1.00 -11.23
CA VAL A 206 8.46 -2.21 -10.48
C VAL A 206 6.99 -2.55 -10.81
N GLY A 207 6.20 -1.56 -11.27
CA GLY A 207 4.82 -1.72 -11.69
C GLY A 207 4.66 -2.59 -12.93
N GLU A 208 5.50 -2.43 -13.93
CA GLU A 208 5.37 -3.15 -15.21
C GLU A 208 5.89 -4.60 -15.13
N PHE A 209 6.91 -4.84 -14.32
CA PHE A 209 7.45 -6.18 -14.10
C PHE A 209 6.50 -7.09 -13.29
N LEU A 210 5.68 -6.49 -12.43
CA LEU A 210 4.68 -7.19 -11.62
C LEU A 210 3.44 -7.59 -12.42
N LEU A 211 3.03 -6.79 -13.40
CA LEU A 211 1.88 -7.10 -14.24
C LEU A 211 2.16 -8.28 -15.20
N LEU A 212 3.41 -8.46 -15.63
CA LEU A 212 3.80 -9.55 -16.52
C LEU A 212 3.82 -10.93 -15.83
N ASN A 213 4.00 -10.99 -14.52
CA ASN A 213 4.11 -12.26 -13.79
C ASN A 213 2.78 -12.73 -13.17
N ILE A 214 1.85 -11.81 -12.92
CA ILE A 214 0.51 -12.15 -12.37
C ILE A 214 -0.39 -12.77 -13.45
N SER A 215 -0.21 -12.41 -14.72
CA SER A 215 -0.98 -13.01 -15.82
C SER A 215 -0.66 -14.50 -16.06
N ASN A 216 0.48 -15.00 -15.59
CA ASN A 216 0.90 -16.38 -15.71
C ASN A 216 0.50 -17.29 -14.52
N ILE A 217 -0.04 -16.72 -13.45
CA ILE A 217 -0.52 -17.49 -12.27
C ILE A 217 -1.99 -17.92 -12.43
N ARG A 218 -2.67 -17.47 -13.49
CA ARG A 218 -4.04 -17.89 -13.84
C ARG A 218 -4.04 -19.00 -14.90
N LYS A 219 -3.32 -20.09 -14.69
CA LYS A 219 -3.59 -21.36 -15.37
C LYS A 219 -3.53 -22.52 -14.39
#